data_f5fbf43b310bb40e5a63dbb2cdda134e
#
_entry.id   f5fbf43b310bb40e5a63dbb2cdda134e
#
_cell.length_a   1.000
_cell.length_b   1.000
_cell.length_c   1.000
_cell.angle_alpha   90.00
_cell.angle_beta   90.00
_cell.angle_gamma   90.00
#
_symmetry.space_group_name_H-M   'P 1'
#
loop_
_entity.id
_entity.type
_entity.pdbx_description
1 polymer ?
#
loop_
_entity_poly.entity_id
_entity_poly.type
_entity_poly.pdbx_seq_one_letter_code
_entity_poly.pdbx_strand_id
1 'polypeptide(L)'
;MKKWMLTASLLMVLTACGNNEDTENNSSNEAEELEEVTVVLDWTPNTNHTGLYAAVENGYFEEAGLDVDIILPGDAGADQLIASGKADFGVSYQESITQARVQGVPLVSIAAVIQHNTSGFASPVEKNIETPIDFAGKTYGGFGSPVEEQILESLMRSENASADDVTILNIGSADFFTSVERDVDFSWIFYGWTGIEAELRGIDLNMIYPTDYSENLDYYTPVLATNEDMISSNPEMVEAFLEGVSKGYEYVIENPAEAADILIEAVPDLDPELVKKSQEWLAPRYQDDADQWGVQKLEVWKNYGNWMFENGLLDGELDAEKAFTNEYLPK
;
A
#
# COMPACT_ATOMS: atom_id res chain seq x y z
N MET A 1 71.42 2.71 14.96
CA MET A 1 72.64 3.37 14.48
C MET A 1 72.37 4.08 13.16
N LYS A 2 72.87 5.27 13.10
CA LYS A 2 72.90 6.23 11.97
C LYS A 2 71.60 7.03 11.64
N LYS A 3 71.57 8.19 12.28
CA LYS A 3 71.06 9.47 11.86
C LYS A 3 71.60 9.88 10.49
N TRP A 4 70.84 10.63 9.68
CA TRP A 4 71.36 11.82 9.02
C TRP A 4 70.24 12.77 8.68
N MET A 5 70.42 13.96 9.19
CA MET A 5 69.77 15.27 8.88
C MET A 5 70.39 15.84 7.61
N LEU A 6 69.67 16.74 6.97
CA LEU A 6 70.11 18.06 6.41
C LEU A 6 69.13 18.44 5.30
N THR A 7 68.60 19.53 5.18
CA THR A 7 68.66 20.96 5.46
C THR A 7 67.95 21.72 4.33
N ALA A 8 67.19 22.66 4.72
CA ALA A 8 66.49 23.76 4.07
C ALA A 8 67.15 24.34 2.79
N SER A 9 66.29 24.83 1.90
CA SER A 9 66.50 26.10 1.20
C SER A 9 65.23 26.80 0.82
N LEU A 10 65.09 27.96 1.37
CA LEU A 10 64.11 29.01 1.18
C LEU A 10 64.47 29.79 -0.10
N LEU A 11 63.54 29.98 -1.04
CA LEU A 11 63.68 31.00 -2.07
C LEU A 11 62.31 31.70 -2.25
N MET A 12 62.22 32.90 -1.67
CA MET A 12 61.21 33.90 -2.03
C MET A 12 61.56 34.49 -3.42
N VAL A 13 60.54 34.56 -4.28
CA VAL A 13 60.50 35.54 -5.37
C VAL A 13 59.15 36.19 -5.35
N LEU A 14 59.15 37.45 -4.92
CA LEU A 14 58.05 38.41 -5.13
C LEU A 14 58.15 38.96 -6.57
N THR A 15 57.11 38.88 -7.34
CA THR A 15 56.86 39.87 -8.40
C THR A 15 55.35 40.16 -8.49
N ALA A 16 55.07 41.41 -8.60
CA ALA A 16 53.80 42.09 -8.41
C ALA A 16 53.02 42.25 -9.70
N CYS A 17 51.71 42.49 -9.52
CA CYS A 17 50.78 43.28 -10.32
C CYS A 17 50.33 42.76 -11.68
N GLY A 18 49.04 42.46 -11.77
CA GLY A 18 48.24 42.41 -12.99
C GLY A 18 46.77 42.20 -12.61
N ASN A 19 46.01 43.30 -12.50
CA ASN A 19 44.56 43.31 -12.41
C ASN A 19 43.98 42.61 -13.64
N ASN A 20 43.13 41.57 -13.42
CA ASN A 20 41.99 41.34 -14.26
C ASN A 20 40.92 40.70 -13.35
N GLU A 21 39.84 41.43 -13.13
CA GLU A 21 38.59 40.98 -12.58
C GLU A 21 37.92 40.12 -13.66
N ASP A 22 38.09 38.81 -13.61
CA ASP A 22 37.16 37.85 -14.18
C ASP A 22 36.56 37.12 -12.98
N THR A 23 35.39 37.58 -12.59
CA THR A 23 34.48 36.86 -11.67
C THR A 23 33.96 35.65 -12.41
N GLU A 24 34.74 34.56 -12.43
CA GLU A 24 34.16 33.23 -12.67
C GLU A 24 33.25 32.95 -11.48
N ASN A 25 31.97 33.11 -11.77
CA ASN A 25 30.88 32.63 -10.93
C ASN A 25 30.92 31.11 -11.00
N ASN A 26 31.76 30.49 -10.18
CA ASN A 26 31.79 29.05 -9.99
C ASN A 26 30.60 28.71 -9.10
N SER A 27 29.40 28.70 -9.71
CA SER A 27 28.28 27.99 -9.16
C SER A 27 28.64 26.50 -9.27
N SER A 28 29.29 25.97 -8.24
CA SER A 28 29.28 24.56 -7.96
C SER A 28 27.79 24.21 -7.82
N ASN A 29 27.19 23.59 -8.82
CA ASN A 29 26.06 22.73 -8.64
C ASN A 29 26.57 21.60 -7.72
N GLU A 30 26.49 21.79 -6.41
CA GLU A 30 26.39 20.67 -5.49
C GLU A 30 25.06 20.01 -5.90
N ALA A 31 25.11 18.83 -6.52
CA ALA A 31 23.95 18.02 -6.64
C ALA A 31 23.45 17.83 -5.19
N GLU A 32 22.25 18.28 -4.91
CA GLU A 32 21.62 18.01 -3.62
C GLU A 32 21.64 16.51 -3.43
N GLU A 33 22.22 16.04 -2.32
CA GLU A 33 22.27 14.63 -1.97
C GLU A 33 20.83 14.20 -1.66
N LEU A 34 20.32 13.21 -2.40
CA LEU A 34 18.98 12.70 -2.20
C LEU A 34 18.90 11.99 -0.83
N GLU A 35 17.78 12.13 -0.15
CA GLU A 35 17.53 11.48 1.12
C GLU A 35 17.07 10.04 0.87
N GLU A 36 17.79 9.05 1.44
CA GLU A 36 17.45 7.63 1.30
C GLU A 36 16.15 7.31 2.06
N VAL A 37 15.18 6.70 1.39
CA VAL A 37 13.87 6.34 1.93
C VAL A 37 13.53 4.89 1.61
N THR A 38 13.11 4.13 2.61
CA THR A 38 12.66 2.75 2.46
C THR A 38 11.15 2.65 2.50
N VAL A 39 10.55 2.08 1.43
CA VAL A 39 9.13 1.78 1.33
C VAL A 39 8.91 0.28 1.33
N VAL A 40 8.20 -0.25 2.32
CA VAL A 40 7.90 -1.68 2.39
C VAL A 40 6.52 -1.98 1.81
N LEU A 41 6.44 -2.96 0.91
CA LEU A 41 5.17 -3.45 0.38
C LEU A 41 4.45 -4.35 1.40
N ASP A 42 3.14 -4.51 1.23
CA ASP A 42 2.32 -5.42 2.04
C ASP A 42 2.44 -6.88 1.60
N TRP A 43 2.69 -7.10 0.31
CA TRP A 43 2.73 -8.42 -0.32
C TRP A 43 3.68 -8.41 -1.52
N THR A 44 3.58 -9.44 -2.38
CA THR A 44 4.28 -9.46 -3.67
C THR A 44 3.82 -8.27 -4.53
N PRO A 45 4.70 -7.69 -5.35
CA PRO A 45 4.34 -6.59 -6.23
C PRO A 45 3.13 -6.93 -7.10
N ASN A 46 2.21 -6.00 -7.18
CA ASN A 46 0.99 -6.08 -7.98
C ASN A 46 0.52 -4.67 -8.34
N THR A 47 -0.60 -4.56 -9.02
CA THR A 47 -1.07 -3.26 -9.51
C THR A 47 -1.46 -2.26 -8.42
N ASN A 48 -1.75 -2.68 -7.19
CA ASN A 48 -1.92 -1.72 -6.08
C ASN A 48 -0.66 -0.87 -5.85
N HIS A 49 0.51 -1.36 -6.26
CA HIS A 49 1.81 -0.70 -6.05
C HIS A 49 2.28 0.11 -7.26
N THR A 50 1.57 0.08 -8.39
CA THR A 50 2.05 0.70 -9.64
C THR A 50 2.39 2.17 -9.47
N GLY A 51 1.65 2.92 -8.64
CA GLY A 51 1.95 4.33 -8.38
C GLY A 51 3.31 4.57 -7.73
N LEU A 52 3.75 3.66 -6.85
CA LEU A 52 5.10 3.70 -6.26
C LEU A 52 6.18 3.47 -7.32
N TYR A 53 6.02 2.44 -8.16
CA TYR A 53 6.97 2.15 -9.25
C TYR A 53 6.98 3.24 -10.31
N ALA A 54 5.82 3.81 -10.63
CA ALA A 54 5.73 4.94 -11.56
C ALA A 54 6.40 6.21 -11.00
N ALA A 55 6.31 6.43 -9.70
CA ALA A 55 6.98 7.56 -9.05
C ALA A 55 8.52 7.42 -9.09
N VAL A 56 9.04 6.19 -8.93
CA VAL A 56 10.47 5.90 -9.09
C VAL A 56 10.91 6.08 -10.54
N GLU A 57 10.25 5.41 -11.49
CA GLU A 57 10.67 5.39 -12.90
C GLU A 57 10.58 6.77 -13.57
N ASN A 58 9.55 7.55 -13.23
CA ASN A 58 9.38 8.89 -13.77
C ASN A 58 10.21 9.96 -13.04
N GLY A 59 10.97 9.59 -11.99
CA GLY A 59 11.83 10.50 -11.25
C GLY A 59 11.07 11.44 -10.31
N TYR A 60 9.80 11.17 -9.98
CA TYR A 60 9.00 12.06 -9.12
C TYR A 60 9.49 12.10 -7.68
N PHE A 61 10.07 11.01 -7.18
CA PHE A 61 10.74 11.00 -5.88
C PHE A 61 12.06 11.78 -5.91
N GLU A 62 12.86 11.63 -6.99
CA GLU A 62 14.10 12.40 -7.16
C GLU A 62 13.82 13.91 -7.25
N GLU A 63 12.75 14.31 -7.96
CA GLU A 63 12.27 15.71 -8.00
C GLU A 63 11.89 16.25 -6.62
N ALA A 64 11.40 15.36 -5.72
CA ALA A 64 11.08 15.68 -4.34
C ALA A 64 12.28 15.57 -3.39
N GLY A 65 13.48 15.23 -3.90
CA GLY A 65 14.72 15.12 -3.12
C GLY A 65 14.93 13.77 -2.46
N LEU A 66 14.22 12.73 -2.89
CA LEU A 66 14.24 11.40 -2.28
C LEU A 66 14.84 10.33 -3.22
N ASP A 67 15.63 9.43 -2.64
CA ASP A 67 16.05 8.16 -3.26
C ASP A 67 15.28 7.01 -2.58
N VAL A 68 14.28 6.46 -3.30
CA VAL A 68 13.31 5.52 -2.73
C VAL A 68 13.64 4.09 -3.10
N ASP A 69 13.87 3.25 -2.07
CA ASP A 69 14.03 1.80 -2.18
C ASP A 69 12.74 1.07 -1.79
N ILE A 70 12.17 0.31 -2.73
CA ILE A 70 10.95 -0.47 -2.53
C ILE A 70 11.33 -1.89 -2.15
N ILE A 71 10.98 -2.31 -0.93
CA ILE A 71 11.33 -3.62 -0.37
C ILE A 71 10.11 -4.51 -0.10
N LEU A 72 10.34 -5.81 -0.06
CA LEU A 72 9.32 -6.78 0.33
C LEU A 72 9.25 -6.93 1.87
N PRO A 73 8.06 -7.26 2.43
CA PRO A 73 7.85 -7.27 3.88
C PRO A 73 8.63 -8.35 4.63
N GLY A 74 9.06 -9.42 3.96
CA GLY A 74 9.67 -10.58 4.61
C GLY A 74 8.74 -11.21 5.67
N ASP A 75 9.34 -11.93 6.62
CA ASP A 75 8.58 -12.63 7.69
C ASP A 75 8.01 -11.68 8.74
N ALA A 76 8.52 -10.45 8.83
CA ALA A 76 8.10 -9.48 9.85
C ALA A 76 6.75 -8.81 9.52
N GLY A 77 6.43 -8.71 8.22
CA GLY A 77 5.29 -7.92 7.73
C GLY A 77 5.57 -6.42 7.71
N ALA A 78 4.82 -5.70 6.86
CA ALA A 78 5.00 -4.27 6.65
C ALA A 78 4.79 -3.44 7.92
N ASP A 79 3.67 -3.66 8.62
CA ASP A 79 3.28 -2.88 9.79
C ASP A 79 4.34 -2.91 10.90
N GLN A 80 4.98 -4.07 11.12
CA GLN A 80 6.04 -4.19 12.12
C GLN A 80 7.30 -3.43 11.70
N LEU A 81 7.64 -3.43 10.42
CA LEU A 81 8.79 -2.69 9.89
C LEU A 81 8.57 -1.18 10.02
N ILE A 82 7.39 -0.69 9.65
CA ILE A 82 7.00 0.72 9.78
C ILE A 82 6.96 1.14 11.25
N ALA A 83 6.27 0.37 12.11
CA ALA A 83 6.13 0.69 13.53
C ALA A 83 7.47 0.73 14.28
N SER A 84 8.45 -0.05 13.83
CA SER A 84 9.80 -0.09 14.43
C SER A 84 10.79 0.89 13.81
N GLY A 85 10.38 1.68 12.80
CA GLY A 85 11.25 2.60 12.06
C GLY A 85 12.35 1.90 11.26
N LYS A 86 12.11 0.66 10.83
CA LYS A 86 13.00 -0.09 9.90
C LYS A 86 12.62 0.11 8.44
N ALA A 87 11.41 0.56 8.19
CA ALA A 87 10.96 1.15 6.97
C ALA A 87 10.34 2.51 7.31
N ASP A 88 10.56 3.51 6.47
CA ASP A 88 10.07 4.86 6.66
C ASP A 88 8.59 4.96 6.34
N PHE A 89 8.20 4.31 5.24
CA PHE A 89 6.84 4.20 4.76
C PHE A 89 6.52 2.77 4.34
N GLY A 90 5.26 2.49 4.10
CA GLY A 90 4.88 1.21 3.51
C GLY A 90 3.40 1.11 3.21
N VAL A 91 3.04 -0.02 2.62
CA VAL A 91 1.66 -0.37 2.30
C VAL A 91 1.07 -1.15 3.46
N SER A 92 -0.12 -0.76 3.90
CA SER A 92 -0.87 -1.36 4.99
C SER A 92 -2.37 -1.37 4.66
N TYR A 93 -3.19 -1.67 5.66
CA TYR A 93 -4.65 -1.75 5.53
C TYR A 93 -5.31 -1.00 6.67
N GLN A 94 -6.48 -0.40 6.44
CA GLN A 94 -7.23 0.28 7.50
C GLN A 94 -7.52 -0.65 8.68
N GLU A 95 -7.82 -1.92 8.43
CA GLU A 95 -8.08 -2.92 9.47
C GLU A 95 -6.87 -3.16 10.37
N SER A 96 -5.69 -3.31 9.78
CA SER A 96 -4.42 -3.53 10.50
C SER A 96 -4.04 -2.31 11.33
N ILE A 97 -4.13 -1.11 10.74
CA ILE A 97 -3.87 0.14 11.46
C ILE A 97 -4.87 0.33 12.61
N THR A 98 -6.15 0.02 12.40
CA THR A 98 -7.18 0.10 13.45
C THR A 98 -6.82 -0.80 14.64
N GLN A 99 -6.44 -2.05 14.39
CA GLN A 99 -6.02 -2.99 15.43
C GLN A 99 -4.74 -2.51 16.15
N ALA A 100 -3.73 -2.09 15.36
CA ALA A 100 -2.46 -1.58 15.86
C ALA A 100 -2.66 -0.36 16.79
N ARG A 101 -3.48 0.60 16.37
CA ARG A 101 -3.79 1.82 17.15
C ARG A 101 -4.47 1.50 18.47
N VAL A 102 -5.43 0.60 18.50
CA VAL A 102 -6.11 0.18 19.74
C VAL A 102 -5.14 -0.52 20.70
N GLN A 103 -4.14 -1.22 20.17
CA GLN A 103 -3.06 -1.85 20.96
C GLN A 103 -1.94 -0.88 21.36
N GLY A 104 -2.04 0.40 20.98
CA GLY A 104 -1.05 1.43 21.31
C GLY A 104 0.17 1.44 20.39
N VAL A 105 0.12 0.77 19.24
CA VAL A 105 1.16 0.85 18.19
C VAL A 105 0.92 2.11 17.36
N PRO A 106 1.92 2.99 17.18
CA PRO A 106 1.73 4.35 16.64
C PRO A 106 1.72 4.41 15.11
N LEU A 107 1.07 3.45 14.43
CA LEU A 107 0.89 3.48 12.98
C LEU A 107 -0.13 4.55 12.57
N VAL A 108 0.14 5.24 11.46
CA VAL A 108 -0.72 6.29 10.89
C VAL A 108 -0.86 6.08 9.39
N SER A 109 -2.09 6.03 8.89
CA SER A 109 -2.36 6.08 7.46
C SER A 109 -2.17 7.51 6.93
N ILE A 110 -1.44 7.66 5.83
CA ILE A 110 -1.12 8.95 5.22
C ILE A 110 -1.77 9.15 3.84
N ALA A 111 -2.24 8.07 3.19
CA ALA A 111 -3.02 8.14 1.96
C ALA A 111 -3.81 6.84 1.73
N ALA A 112 -5.04 6.94 1.20
CA ALA A 112 -5.76 5.80 0.66
C ALA A 112 -5.22 5.48 -0.75
N VAL A 113 -4.81 4.23 -0.98
CA VAL A 113 -4.38 3.81 -2.33
C VAL A 113 -5.60 3.61 -3.24
N ILE A 114 -6.65 2.99 -2.71
CA ILE A 114 -7.93 2.77 -3.40
C ILE A 114 -9.05 3.35 -2.53
N GLN A 115 -9.99 4.08 -3.13
CA GLN A 115 -11.01 4.82 -2.39
C GLN A 115 -12.12 3.95 -1.81
N HIS A 116 -12.50 2.86 -2.50
CA HIS A 116 -13.56 1.96 -2.06
C HIS A 116 -13.05 0.53 -1.99
N ASN A 117 -13.57 -0.26 -1.07
CA ASN A 117 -13.18 -1.65 -0.91
C ASN A 117 -13.61 -2.49 -2.12
N THR A 118 -12.65 -3.03 -2.86
CA THR A 118 -12.85 -3.85 -4.06
C THR A 118 -12.65 -5.34 -3.81
N SER A 119 -12.52 -5.75 -2.54
CA SER A 119 -12.37 -7.14 -2.15
C SER A 119 -13.70 -7.76 -1.72
N GLY A 120 -13.78 -9.07 -1.71
CA GLY A 120 -14.97 -9.79 -1.31
C GLY A 120 -14.85 -11.30 -1.45
N PHE A 121 -15.96 -11.97 -1.15
CA PHE A 121 -16.05 -13.42 -1.28
C PHE A 121 -16.32 -13.81 -2.73
N ALA A 122 -15.49 -14.69 -3.27
CA ALA A 122 -15.58 -15.19 -4.63
C ALA A 122 -15.78 -16.71 -4.66
N SER A 123 -16.60 -17.16 -5.59
CA SER A 123 -16.77 -18.58 -5.88
C SER A 123 -16.91 -18.80 -7.39
N PRO A 124 -16.42 -19.91 -7.95
CA PRO A 124 -16.81 -20.32 -9.29
C PRO A 124 -18.34 -20.44 -9.42
N VAL A 125 -18.92 -20.00 -10.55
CA VAL A 125 -20.38 -19.95 -10.74
C VAL A 125 -21.06 -21.31 -10.57
N GLU A 126 -20.37 -22.40 -10.87
CA GLU A 126 -20.86 -23.77 -10.69
C GLU A 126 -21.06 -24.20 -9.23
N LYS A 127 -20.49 -23.45 -8.28
CA LYS A 127 -20.70 -23.68 -6.84
C LYS A 127 -22.07 -23.16 -6.37
N ASN A 128 -22.75 -22.33 -7.19
CA ASN A 128 -24.06 -21.72 -6.91
C ASN A 128 -24.07 -20.98 -5.57
N ILE A 129 -23.11 -20.08 -5.39
CA ILE A 129 -23.01 -19.16 -4.25
C ILE A 129 -23.17 -17.75 -4.82
N GLU A 130 -24.38 -17.17 -4.72
CA GLU A 130 -24.72 -15.88 -5.31
C GLU A 130 -24.99 -14.81 -4.24
N THR A 131 -25.36 -15.23 -3.03
CA THR A 131 -25.65 -14.36 -1.90
C THR A 131 -25.09 -14.95 -0.60
N PRO A 132 -24.98 -14.19 0.51
CA PRO A 132 -24.44 -14.70 1.77
C PRO A 132 -25.20 -15.89 2.36
N ILE A 133 -26.51 -16.03 2.09
CA ILE A 133 -27.28 -17.19 2.56
C ILE A 133 -26.77 -18.50 1.95
N ASP A 134 -26.18 -18.45 0.76
CA ASP A 134 -25.68 -19.62 0.05
C ASP A 134 -24.36 -20.15 0.64
N PHE A 135 -23.74 -19.42 1.58
CA PHE A 135 -22.59 -19.90 2.34
C PHE A 135 -22.93 -21.07 3.24
N ALA A 136 -24.21 -21.23 3.63
CA ALA A 136 -24.66 -22.31 4.49
C ALA A 136 -24.34 -23.70 3.87
N GLY A 137 -23.66 -24.55 4.64
CA GLY A 137 -23.25 -25.89 4.20
C GLY A 137 -22.04 -25.90 3.26
N LYS A 138 -21.40 -24.76 3.00
CA LYS A 138 -20.22 -24.62 2.17
C LYS A 138 -18.93 -24.52 2.98
N THR A 139 -17.81 -24.69 2.31
CA THR A 139 -16.47 -24.55 2.90
C THR A 139 -15.83 -23.24 2.46
N TYR A 140 -15.59 -22.35 3.41
CA TYR A 140 -14.82 -21.11 3.22
C TYR A 140 -13.33 -21.37 3.39
N GLY A 141 -12.52 -20.93 2.43
CA GLY A 141 -11.06 -20.87 2.53
C GLY A 141 -10.60 -19.49 2.92
N GLY A 142 -10.17 -19.30 4.17
CA GLY A 142 -9.73 -18.02 4.70
C GLY A 142 -8.23 -17.93 4.97
N PHE A 143 -7.72 -16.72 5.16
CA PHE A 143 -6.34 -16.45 5.61
C PHE A 143 -6.13 -16.80 7.09
N GLY A 144 -7.23 -17.03 7.83
CA GLY A 144 -7.21 -17.27 9.28
C GLY A 144 -7.29 -16.00 10.10
N SER A 145 -7.81 -14.93 9.51
CA SER A 145 -8.07 -13.67 10.21
C SER A 145 -9.44 -13.69 10.89
N PRO A 146 -9.55 -13.34 12.18
CA PRO A 146 -10.84 -13.18 12.84
C PRO A 146 -11.76 -12.14 12.16
N VAL A 147 -11.18 -11.16 11.47
CA VAL A 147 -11.94 -10.14 10.74
C VAL A 147 -12.73 -10.74 9.59
N GLU A 148 -12.13 -11.63 8.80
CA GLU A 148 -12.83 -12.32 7.71
C GLU A 148 -14.03 -13.12 8.20
N GLU A 149 -13.85 -13.85 9.32
CA GLU A 149 -14.92 -14.63 9.92
C GLU A 149 -16.07 -13.76 10.39
N GLN A 150 -15.75 -12.59 10.98
CA GLN A 150 -16.76 -11.64 11.43
C GLN A 150 -17.49 -10.94 10.27
N ILE A 151 -16.80 -10.64 9.17
CA ILE A 151 -17.44 -10.11 7.97
C ILE A 151 -18.40 -11.17 7.42
N LEU A 152 -17.96 -12.40 7.25
CA LEU A 152 -18.79 -13.52 6.79
C LEU A 152 -20.03 -13.70 7.68
N GLU A 153 -19.86 -13.72 9.01
CA GLU A 153 -20.96 -13.80 9.98
C GLU A 153 -21.91 -12.60 9.85
N SER A 154 -21.39 -11.40 9.70
CA SER A 154 -22.18 -10.17 9.56
C SER A 154 -23.04 -10.21 8.29
N LEU A 155 -22.45 -10.65 7.17
CA LEU A 155 -23.20 -10.79 5.90
C LEU A 155 -24.30 -11.85 6.02
N MET A 156 -24.01 -13.02 6.55
CA MET A 156 -25.02 -14.07 6.76
C MET A 156 -26.13 -13.62 7.70
N ARG A 157 -25.78 -12.92 8.76
CA ARG A 157 -26.76 -12.37 9.72
C ARG A 157 -27.70 -11.34 9.06
N SER A 158 -27.21 -10.53 8.11
CA SER A 158 -28.05 -9.59 7.35
C SER A 158 -29.13 -10.30 6.54
N GLU A 159 -28.87 -11.54 6.12
CA GLU A 159 -29.80 -12.41 5.39
C GLU A 159 -30.58 -13.38 6.32
N ASN A 160 -30.51 -13.19 7.66
CA ASN A 160 -31.10 -14.07 8.67
C ASN A 160 -30.57 -15.52 8.64
N ALA A 161 -29.34 -15.72 8.22
CA ALA A 161 -28.61 -16.99 8.24
C ALA A 161 -27.55 -17.04 9.36
N SER A 162 -27.03 -18.22 9.67
CA SER A 162 -25.98 -18.41 10.69
C SER A 162 -24.68 -18.87 10.05
N ALA A 163 -23.57 -18.27 10.48
CA ALA A 163 -22.23 -18.71 10.11
C ALA A 163 -21.84 -20.07 10.71
N ASP A 164 -22.57 -20.57 11.72
CA ASP A 164 -22.35 -21.91 12.29
C ASP A 164 -22.50 -23.04 11.25
N ASP A 165 -23.22 -22.77 10.16
CA ASP A 165 -23.44 -23.70 9.07
C ASP A 165 -22.32 -23.67 8.01
N VAL A 166 -21.29 -22.79 8.18
CA VAL A 166 -20.14 -22.69 7.27
C VAL A 166 -18.94 -23.45 7.85
N THR A 167 -18.30 -24.25 7.02
CA THR A 167 -17.02 -24.86 7.40
C THR A 167 -15.89 -23.88 7.07
N ILE A 168 -15.14 -23.41 8.07
CA ILE A 168 -14.00 -22.52 7.85
C ILE A 168 -12.72 -23.34 7.82
N LEU A 169 -11.95 -23.19 6.74
CA LEU A 169 -10.66 -23.82 6.54
C LEU A 169 -9.59 -22.74 6.38
N ASN A 170 -8.62 -22.70 7.29
CA ASN A 170 -7.48 -21.81 7.14
C ASN A 170 -6.55 -22.35 6.02
N ILE A 171 -6.51 -21.67 4.88
CA ILE A 171 -5.67 -21.99 3.73
C ILE A 171 -4.46 -21.04 3.61
N GLY A 172 -4.39 -20.02 4.48
CA GLY A 172 -3.34 -18.99 4.43
C GLY A 172 -3.30 -18.31 3.07
N SER A 173 -2.11 -18.14 2.52
CA SER A 173 -1.88 -17.53 1.19
C SER A 173 -1.88 -18.53 0.04
N ALA A 174 -2.64 -19.66 0.16
CA ALA A 174 -2.75 -20.63 -0.92
C ALA A 174 -3.43 -20.02 -2.16
N ASP A 175 -3.04 -20.49 -3.34
CA ASP A 175 -3.63 -20.05 -4.61
C ASP A 175 -5.14 -20.29 -4.65
N PHE A 176 -5.91 -19.26 -4.99
CA PHE A 176 -7.38 -19.29 -5.04
C PHE A 176 -7.89 -20.42 -5.95
N PHE A 177 -7.36 -20.50 -7.18
CA PHE A 177 -7.86 -21.43 -8.19
C PHE A 177 -7.63 -22.89 -7.78
N THR A 178 -6.45 -23.18 -7.25
CA THR A 178 -6.13 -24.51 -6.71
C THR A 178 -7.01 -24.85 -5.53
N SER A 179 -7.31 -23.89 -4.65
CA SER A 179 -8.11 -24.11 -3.45
C SER A 179 -9.57 -24.40 -3.77
N VAL A 180 -10.20 -23.60 -4.66
CA VAL A 180 -11.63 -23.79 -5.05
C VAL A 180 -11.86 -25.03 -5.93
N GLU A 181 -10.83 -25.51 -6.64
CA GLU A 181 -10.90 -26.75 -7.38
C GLU A 181 -10.91 -27.97 -6.45
N ARG A 182 -10.23 -27.92 -5.30
CA ARG A 182 -9.93 -29.10 -4.48
C ARG A 182 -10.57 -29.13 -3.10
N ASP A 183 -10.47 -28.04 -2.38
CA ASP A 183 -10.60 -28.06 -0.93
C ASP A 183 -11.71 -27.16 -0.40
N VAL A 184 -12.04 -26.05 -1.10
CA VAL A 184 -13.01 -25.04 -0.63
C VAL A 184 -14.05 -24.71 -1.70
N ASP A 185 -15.14 -24.09 -1.30
CA ASP A 185 -16.20 -23.66 -2.21
C ASP A 185 -16.07 -22.18 -2.59
N PHE A 186 -15.56 -21.36 -1.69
CA PHE A 186 -15.34 -19.94 -1.89
C PHE A 186 -14.22 -19.41 -0.99
N SER A 187 -13.67 -18.26 -1.36
CA SER A 187 -12.59 -17.59 -0.62
C SER A 187 -12.67 -16.08 -0.78
N TRP A 188 -11.96 -15.35 0.08
CA TRP A 188 -11.78 -13.90 -0.07
C TRP A 188 -10.77 -13.60 -1.15
N ILE A 189 -11.10 -12.66 -2.04
CA ILE A 189 -10.18 -12.17 -3.07
C ILE A 189 -10.24 -10.65 -3.22
N PHE A 190 -9.19 -10.09 -3.80
CA PHE A 190 -9.17 -8.74 -4.33
C PHE A 190 -9.47 -8.83 -5.84
N TYR A 191 -10.61 -8.27 -6.26
CA TYR A 191 -11.07 -8.44 -7.65
C TYR A 191 -10.07 -7.90 -8.66
N GLY A 192 -9.45 -6.75 -8.36
CA GLY A 192 -8.46 -6.11 -9.23
C GLY A 192 -7.26 -6.99 -9.59
N TRP A 193 -7.03 -8.07 -8.88
CA TRP A 193 -5.96 -9.04 -9.15
C TRP A 193 -6.51 -10.44 -9.45
N THR A 194 -7.00 -11.14 -8.45
CA THR A 194 -7.49 -12.53 -8.60
C THR A 194 -8.75 -12.61 -9.46
N GLY A 195 -9.66 -11.62 -9.38
CA GLY A 195 -10.85 -11.57 -10.24
C GLY A 195 -10.47 -11.38 -11.72
N ILE A 196 -9.53 -10.49 -11.99
CA ILE A 196 -8.99 -10.27 -13.35
C ILE A 196 -8.26 -11.52 -13.87
N GLU A 197 -7.53 -12.22 -13.00
CA GLU A 197 -6.88 -13.47 -13.36
C GLU A 197 -7.92 -14.55 -13.71
N ALA A 198 -9.04 -14.62 -13.01
CA ALA A 198 -10.15 -15.51 -13.34
C ALA A 198 -10.72 -15.22 -14.72
N GLU A 199 -10.94 -13.95 -15.07
CA GLU A 199 -11.37 -13.56 -16.42
C GLU A 199 -10.39 -14.04 -17.50
N LEU A 200 -9.07 -13.86 -17.27
CA LEU A 200 -8.03 -14.32 -18.20
C LEU A 200 -8.01 -15.84 -18.36
N ARG A 201 -8.31 -16.56 -17.30
CA ARG A 201 -8.41 -18.03 -17.30
C ARG A 201 -9.73 -18.54 -17.85
N GLY A 202 -10.71 -17.65 -18.14
CA GLY A 202 -12.06 -18.00 -18.60
C GLY A 202 -12.88 -18.68 -17.52
N ILE A 203 -12.64 -18.35 -16.26
CA ILE A 203 -13.38 -18.84 -15.09
C ILE A 203 -14.35 -17.75 -14.65
N ASP A 204 -15.65 -18.02 -14.77
CA ASP A 204 -16.68 -17.11 -14.31
C ASP A 204 -16.84 -17.21 -12.79
N LEU A 205 -16.79 -16.07 -12.10
CA LEU A 205 -16.95 -15.96 -10.65
C LEU A 205 -18.25 -15.27 -10.28
N ASN A 206 -18.91 -15.79 -9.23
CA ASN A 206 -19.85 -15.00 -8.44
C ASN A 206 -19.05 -14.22 -7.39
N MET A 207 -19.29 -12.91 -7.30
CA MET A 207 -18.69 -12.02 -6.31
C MET A 207 -19.76 -11.55 -5.33
N ILE A 208 -19.44 -11.60 -4.05
CA ILE A 208 -20.24 -11.04 -2.96
C ILE A 208 -19.39 -10.00 -2.27
N TYR A 209 -19.65 -8.72 -2.58
CA TYR A 209 -18.92 -7.61 -1.99
C TYR A 209 -19.54 -7.24 -0.63
N PRO A 210 -18.74 -7.15 0.44
CA PRO A 210 -19.25 -6.69 1.75
C PRO A 210 -19.90 -5.30 1.70
N THR A 211 -19.44 -4.45 0.80
CA THR A 211 -19.96 -3.09 0.57
C THR A 211 -21.42 -3.06 0.11
N ASP A 212 -21.90 -4.12 -0.55
CA ASP A 212 -23.30 -4.24 -0.97
C ASP A 212 -24.26 -4.49 0.21
N TYR A 213 -23.72 -4.93 1.36
CA TYR A 213 -24.49 -5.31 2.55
C TYR A 213 -24.32 -4.34 3.71
N SER A 214 -23.20 -3.60 3.76
CA SER A 214 -22.94 -2.65 4.84
C SER A 214 -21.97 -1.55 4.41
N GLU A 215 -22.40 -0.29 4.52
CA GLU A 215 -21.53 0.88 4.31
C GLU A 215 -20.34 0.91 5.30
N ASN A 216 -20.47 0.27 6.47
CA ASN A 216 -19.37 0.16 7.43
C ASN A 216 -18.21 -0.71 6.94
N LEU A 217 -18.42 -1.52 5.90
CA LEU A 217 -17.43 -2.40 5.29
C LEU A 217 -16.80 -1.83 4.02
N ASP A 218 -17.12 -0.58 3.68
CA ASP A 218 -16.42 0.19 2.66
C ASP A 218 -15.25 0.95 3.29
N TYR A 219 -14.21 0.22 3.64
CA TYR A 219 -13.00 0.72 4.30
C TYR A 219 -11.81 0.74 3.33
N TYR A 220 -10.80 1.57 3.66
CA TYR A 220 -9.63 1.74 2.81
C TYR A 220 -8.71 0.51 2.85
N THR A 221 -8.51 -0.11 1.69
CA THR A 221 -7.63 -1.26 1.53
C THR A 221 -7.13 -1.37 0.08
N PRO A 222 -5.79 -1.15 -0.18
CA PRO A 222 -4.76 -0.77 0.77
C PRO A 222 -4.66 0.75 1.07
N VAL A 223 -3.77 1.09 2.02
CA VAL A 223 -3.36 2.47 2.35
C VAL A 223 -1.84 2.59 2.37
N LEU A 224 -1.31 3.80 2.21
CA LEU A 224 0.06 4.12 2.58
C LEU A 224 0.13 4.53 4.06
N ALA A 225 1.15 4.05 4.75
CA ALA A 225 1.31 4.26 6.18
C ALA A 225 2.74 4.66 6.56
N THR A 226 2.84 5.34 7.68
CA THR A 226 4.08 5.61 8.42
C THR A 226 3.80 5.50 9.93
N ASN A 227 4.65 6.05 10.79
CA ASN A 227 4.47 6.08 12.23
C ASN A 227 4.50 7.51 12.79
N GLU A 228 4.01 7.68 14.03
CA GLU A 228 3.96 9.00 14.69
C GLU A 228 5.36 9.63 14.87
N ASP A 229 6.40 8.81 15.06
CA ASP A 229 7.76 9.31 15.23
C ASP A 229 8.28 9.95 13.93
N MET A 230 8.02 9.33 12.77
CA MET A 230 8.33 9.89 11.44
C MET A 230 7.61 11.22 11.24
N ILE A 231 6.29 11.25 11.46
CA ILE A 231 5.48 12.47 11.30
C ILE A 231 5.99 13.61 12.20
N SER A 232 6.41 13.31 13.42
CA SER A 232 6.83 14.34 14.38
C SER A 232 8.28 14.78 14.20
N SER A 233 9.17 13.90 13.76
CA SER A 233 10.60 14.18 13.64
C SER A 233 11.02 14.64 12.25
N ASN A 234 10.32 14.19 11.20
CA ASN A 234 10.66 14.49 9.80
C ASN A 234 9.41 14.73 8.93
N PRO A 235 8.57 15.72 9.27
CA PRO A 235 7.35 16.03 8.51
C PRO A 235 7.64 16.42 7.05
N GLU A 236 8.79 17.06 6.79
CA GLU A 236 9.21 17.47 5.46
C GLU A 236 9.45 16.25 4.54
N MET A 237 9.99 15.13 5.08
CA MET A 237 10.11 13.88 4.34
C MET A 237 8.74 13.27 4.02
N VAL A 238 7.78 13.36 4.97
CA VAL A 238 6.40 12.88 4.72
C VAL A 238 5.74 13.67 3.60
N GLU A 239 5.91 15.00 3.58
CA GLU A 239 5.40 15.86 2.50
C GLU A 239 6.07 15.51 1.16
N ALA A 240 7.40 15.39 1.13
CA ALA A 240 8.16 15.05 -0.07
C ALA A 240 7.77 13.67 -0.63
N PHE A 241 7.63 12.66 0.25
CA PHE A 241 7.18 11.33 -0.14
C PHE A 241 5.77 11.36 -0.75
N LEU A 242 4.82 12.06 -0.10
CA LEU A 242 3.46 12.17 -0.61
C LEU A 242 3.37 13.01 -1.89
N GLU A 243 4.23 14.02 -2.08
CA GLU A 243 4.32 14.74 -3.35
C GLU A 243 4.73 13.79 -4.50
N GLY A 244 5.80 13.01 -4.30
CA GLY A 244 6.30 12.07 -5.31
C GLY A 244 5.31 10.97 -5.63
N VAL A 245 4.76 10.31 -4.60
CA VAL A 245 3.84 9.18 -4.80
C VAL A 245 2.47 9.61 -5.35
N SER A 246 1.97 10.80 -4.98
CA SER A 246 0.72 11.33 -5.56
C SER A 246 0.86 11.52 -7.06
N LYS A 247 1.96 12.14 -7.53
CA LYS A 247 2.26 12.25 -8.97
C LYS A 247 2.32 10.86 -9.65
N GLY A 248 2.86 9.87 -8.95
CA GLY A 248 2.91 8.49 -9.42
C GLY A 248 1.53 7.89 -9.65
N TYR A 249 0.61 8.00 -8.67
CA TYR A 249 -0.77 7.49 -8.83
C TYR A 249 -1.59 8.33 -9.80
N GLU A 250 -1.43 9.66 -9.85
CA GLU A 250 -2.07 10.50 -10.85
C GLU A 250 -1.63 10.09 -12.27
N TYR A 251 -0.32 9.85 -12.47
CA TYR A 251 0.19 9.33 -13.73
C TYR A 251 -0.45 7.99 -14.12
N VAL A 252 -0.58 7.07 -13.15
CA VAL A 252 -1.19 5.74 -13.36
C VAL A 252 -2.67 5.83 -13.71
N ILE A 253 -3.40 6.77 -13.12
CA ILE A 253 -4.82 7.03 -13.42
C ILE A 253 -4.96 7.54 -14.86
N GLU A 254 -4.10 8.46 -15.27
CA GLU A 254 -4.16 9.10 -16.57
C GLU A 254 -3.58 8.21 -17.71
N ASN A 255 -2.60 7.37 -17.41
CA ASN A 255 -1.82 6.59 -18.37
C ASN A 255 -1.73 5.09 -17.96
N PRO A 256 -2.86 4.37 -17.80
CA PRO A 256 -2.86 3.03 -17.24
C PRO A 256 -2.07 1.99 -18.06
N ALA A 257 -2.00 2.15 -19.38
CA ALA A 257 -1.26 1.22 -20.24
C ALA A 257 0.25 1.37 -20.09
N GLU A 258 0.75 2.60 -20.09
CA GLU A 258 2.16 2.94 -19.89
C GLU A 258 2.60 2.60 -18.48
N ALA A 259 1.75 2.84 -17.50
CA ALA A 259 2.01 2.48 -16.09
C ALA A 259 2.10 0.96 -15.89
N ALA A 260 1.29 0.18 -16.60
CA ALA A 260 1.40 -1.28 -16.59
C ALA A 260 2.77 -1.73 -17.14
N ASP A 261 3.25 -1.12 -18.22
CA ASP A 261 4.57 -1.44 -18.78
C ASP A 261 5.70 -1.10 -17.79
N ILE A 262 5.60 0.01 -17.05
CA ILE A 262 6.55 0.34 -15.95
C ILE A 262 6.59 -0.78 -14.90
N LEU A 263 5.45 -1.22 -14.41
CA LEU A 263 5.41 -2.30 -13.40
C LEU A 263 5.99 -3.61 -13.94
N ILE A 264 5.69 -3.96 -15.21
CA ILE A 264 6.23 -5.16 -15.87
C ILE A 264 7.76 -5.08 -16.01
N GLU A 265 8.30 -3.92 -16.34
CA GLU A 265 9.75 -3.72 -16.46
C GLU A 265 10.44 -3.79 -15.10
N ALA A 266 9.84 -3.21 -14.07
CA ALA A 266 10.36 -3.23 -12.70
C ALA A 266 10.30 -4.63 -12.07
N VAL A 267 9.29 -5.45 -12.42
CA VAL A 267 9.03 -6.78 -11.82
C VAL A 267 8.81 -7.82 -12.93
N PRO A 268 9.87 -8.31 -13.59
CA PRO A 268 9.77 -9.18 -14.78
C PRO A 268 9.11 -10.55 -14.55
N ASP A 269 8.93 -10.95 -13.29
CA ASP A 269 8.28 -12.23 -12.94
C ASP A 269 6.75 -12.17 -12.98
N LEU A 270 6.16 -10.99 -13.14
CA LEU A 270 4.71 -10.81 -13.26
C LEU A 270 4.21 -11.21 -14.65
N ASP A 271 2.98 -11.74 -14.69
CA ASP A 271 2.27 -12.00 -15.95
C ASP A 271 1.86 -10.67 -16.62
N PRO A 272 2.40 -10.32 -17.79
CA PRO A 272 2.10 -9.05 -18.43
C PRO A 272 0.64 -8.86 -18.82
N GLU A 273 -0.09 -9.93 -19.17
CA GLU A 273 -1.51 -9.83 -19.51
C GLU A 273 -2.35 -9.51 -18.28
N LEU A 274 -2.01 -10.15 -17.14
CA LEU A 274 -2.66 -9.87 -15.85
C LEU A 274 -2.39 -8.42 -15.43
N VAL A 275 -1.14 -7.98 -15.45
CA VAL A 275 -0.79 -6.60 -15.06
C VAL A 275 -1.56 -5.58 -15.91
N LYS A 276 -1.58 -5.72 -17.23
CA LYS A 276 -2.27 -4.77 -18.13
C LYS A 276 -3.77 -4.69 -17.87
N LYS A 277 -4.44 -5.83 -17.76
CA LYS A 277 -5.88 -5.85 -17.49
C LYS A 277 -6.22 -5.35 -16.09
N SER A 278 -5.45 -5.78 -15.11
CA SER A 278 -5.61 -5.32 -13.72
C SER A 278 -5.41 -3.81 -13.60
N GLN A 279 -4.38 -3.26 -14.28
CA GLN A 279 -4.11 -1.83 -14.26
C GLN A 279 -5.23 -1.02 -14.93
N GLU A 280 -5.77 -1.47 -16.05
CA GLU A 280 -6.92 -0.86 -16.72
C GLU A 280 -8.16 -0.85 -15.82
N TRP A 281 -8.39 -1.95 -15.09
CA TRP A 281 -9.50 -2.07 -14.16
C TRP A 281 -9.33 -1.20 -12.91
N LEU A 282 -8.13 -1.11 -12.34
CA LEU A 282 -7.85 -0.36 -11.11
C LEU A 282 -7.73 1.15 -11.33
N ALA A 283 -7.23 1.61 -12.48
CA ALA A 283 -6.95 3.03 -12.72
C ALA A 283 -8.10 3.98 -12.31
N PRO A 284 -9.36 3.77 -12.69
CA PRO A 284 -10.44 4.63 -12.25
C PRO A 284 -10.80 4.51 -10.77
N ARG A 285 -10.32 3.46 -10.06
CA ARG A 285 -10.67 3.15 -8.68
C ARG A 285 -9.70 3.70 -7.65
N TYR A 286 -8.50 4.10 -8.07
CA TYR A 286 -7.55 4.68 -7.14
C TYR A 286 -8.06 5.99 -6.52
N GLN A 287 -8.68 6.84 -7.32
CA GLN A 287 -9.24 8.11 -6.86
C GLN A 287 -10.77 8.09 -6.75
N ASP A 288 -11.45 7.38 -7.66
CA ASP A 288 -12.89 7.21 -7.78
C ASP A 288 -13.67 8.55 -7.59
N ASP A 289 -14.49 8.67 -6.53
CA ASP A 289 -15.32 9.85 -6.23
C ASP A 289 -14.61 10.89 -5.34
N ALA A 290 -13.33 10.66 -4.98
CA ALA A 290 -12.57 11.61 -4.18
C ALA A 290 -12.11 12.80 -5.03
N ASP A 291 -12.05 13.99 -4.41
CA ASP A 291 -11.58 15.22 -5.08
C ASP A 291 -10.11 15.12 -5.49
N GLN A 292 -9.32 14.27 -4.80
CA GLN A 292 -7.89 14.07 -4.98
C GLN A 292 -7.52 12.65 -4.58
N TRP A 293 -6.53 12.05 -5.27
CA TRP A 293 -5.97 10.78 -4.85
C TRP A 293 -5.40 10.84 -3.42
N GLY A 294 -5.56 9.78 -2.68
CA GLY A 294 -4.99 9.62 -1.33
C GLY A 294 -5.86 10.17 -0.19
N VAL A 295 -6.84 11.04 -0.48
CA VAL A 295 -7.71 11.65 0.56
C VAL A 295 -8.49 10.58 1.31
N GLN A 296 -8.57 10.74 2.63
CA GLN A 296 -9.30 9.86 3.53
C GLN A 296 -10.38 10.64 4.29
N LYS A 297 -11.52 10.01 4.52
CA LYS A 297 -12.66 10.58 5.24
C LYS A 297 -12.71 10.04 6.68
N LEU A 298 -12.81 10.92 7.67
CA LEU A 298 -12.89 10.54 9.09
C LEU A 298 -14.08 9.60 9.37
N GLU A 299 -15.17 9.78 8.62
CA GLU A 299 -16.37 8.96 8.78
C GLU A 299 -16.10 7.49 8.42
N VAL A 300 -15.33 7.21 7.37
CA VAL A 300 -14.93 5.84 6.99
C VAL A 300 -14.15 5.17 8.12
N TRP A 301 -13.17 5.88 8.70
CA TRP A 301 -12.39 5.37 9.84
C TRP A 301 -13.25 5.10 11.07
N LYS A 302 -14.17 6.02 11.39
CA LYS A 302 -15.12 5.86 12.53
C LYS A 302 -16.07 4.69 12.31
N ASN A 303 -16.68 4.61 11.13
CA ASN A 303 -17.67 3.58 10.82
C ASN A 303 -17.07 2.19 10.92
N TYR A 304 -15.91 1.99 10.29
CA TYR A 304 -15.22 0.69 10.34
C TYR A 304 -14.68 0.37 11.73
N GLY A 305 -14.04 1.32 12.41
CA GLY A 305 -13.55 1.12 13.79
C GLY A 305 -14.68 0.77 14.78
N ASN A 306 -15.82 1.46 14.68
CA ASN A 306 -16.99 1.13 15.49
C ASN A 306 -17.53 -0.27 15.15
N TRP A 307 -17.62 -0.61 13.86
CA TRP A 307 -18.06 -1.94 13.43
C TRP A 307 -17.15 -3.04 14.00
N MET A 308 -15.83 -2.86 13.94
CA MET A 308 -14.89 -3.81 14.53
C MET A 308 -15.07 -3.95 16.05
N PHE A 309 -15.25 -2.83 16.76
CA PHE A 309 -15.46 -2.83 18.20
C PHE A 309 -16.77 -3.51 18.61
N GLU A 310 -17.88 -3.19 17.94
CA GLU A 310 -19.21 -3.76 18.18
C GLU A 310 -19.27 -5.27 17.91
N ASN A 311 -18.42 -5.78 17.00
CA ASN A 311 -18.28 -7.20 16.69
C ASN A 311 -17.18 -7.91 17.50
N GLY A 312 -16.61 -7.24 18.51
CA GLY A 312 -15.66 -7.85 19.45
C GLY A 312 -14.27 -8.13 18.89
N LEU A 313 -13.91 -7.46 17.79
CA LEU A 313 -12.59 -7.57 17.14
C LEU A 313 -11.53 -6.65 17.78
N LEU A 314 -11.97 -5.69 18.59
CA LEU A 314 -11.11 -4.73 19.27
C LEU A 314 -11.35 -4.75 20.76
N ASP A 315 -10.29 -4.65 21.57
CA ASP A 315 -10.33 -4.55 23.03
C ASP A 315 -10.75 -3.13 23.52
N GLY A 316 -10.88 -2.15 22.64
CA GLY A 316 -11.27 -0.77 22.92
C GLY A 316 -11.70 0.00 21.67
N GLU A 317 -12.26 1.19 21.89
CA GLU A 317 -12.67 2.07 20.79
C GLU A 317 -11.45 2.70 20.09
N LEU A 318 -11.54 2.85 18.77
CA LEU A 318 -10.52 3.52 17.97
C LEU A 318 -10.59 5.04 18.15
N ASP A 319 -9.48 5.69 18.45
CA ASP A 319 -9.30 7.14 18.22
C ASP A 319 -9.01 7.38 16.73
N ALA A 320 -10.09 7.48 15.95
CA ALA A 320 -10.01 7.58 14.50
C ALA A 320 -9.24 8.82 14.01
N GLU A 321 -9.25 9.92 14.79
CA GLU A 321 -8.52 11.16 14.44
C GLU A 321 -7.00 10.99 14.49
N LYS A 322 -6.52 9.95 15.19
CA LYS A 322 -5.09 9.61 15.26
C LYS A 322 -4.69 8.46 14.35
N ALA A 323 -5.65 7.78 13.72
CA ALA A 323 -5.37 6.63 12.88
C ALA A 323 -4.92 7.02 11.47
N PHE A 324 -5.27 8.22 11.02
CA PHE A 324 -4.89 8.74 9.70
C PHE A 324 -4.66 10.25 9.72
N THR A 325 -4.03 10.74 8.64
CA THR A 325 -3.91 12.18 8.37
C THR A 325 -3.93 12.46 6.87
N ASN A 326 -4.53 13.60 6.49
CA ASN A 326 -4.45 14.15 5.13
C ASN A 326 -3.58 15.42 5.10
N GLU A 327 -2.91 15.77 6.21
CA GLU A 327 -2.24 17.05 6.38
C GLU A 327 -1.09 17.23 5.37
N TYR A 328 -0.45 16.14 4.99
CA TYR A 328 0.76 16.12 4.16
C TYR A 328 0.49 15.82 2.69
N LEU A 329 -0.77 15.59 2.29
CA LEU A 329 -1.13 15.45 0.88
C LEU A 329 -0.89 16.76 0.13
N PRO A 330 -0.47 16.72 -1.15
CA PRO A 330 -0.33 17.90 -2.00
C PRO A 330 -1.62 18.73 -2.04
N LYS A 331 -1.49 20.08 -2.18
CA LYS A 331 -2.63 21.02 -2.15
C LYS A 331 -2.98 21.50 -3.54
#